data_2b52fdb89a581d9659fa723a4911795e
#
_entry.id   2b52fdb89a581d9659fa723a4911795e
#
_cell.length_a   1.000
_cell.length_b   1.000
_cell.length_c   1.000
_cell.angle_alpha   90.00
_cell.angle_beta   90.00
_cell.angle_gamma   90.00
#
_symmetry.space_group_name_H-M   'P 1'
#
loop_
_entity.id
_entity.type
_entity.pdbx_description
1 polymer ?
#
loop_
_entity_poly.entity_id
_entity_poly.type
_entity_poly.pdbx_seq_one_letter_code
_entity_poly.pdbx_strand_id
1 'polypeptide(L)'
;SNLAAAFAQTGESVLIIDGDLRLGRINKIFNLSNEKGFSNLLICDDEIDFSQYIKKTKIQNLYVITRGSVPPNPSELLNSSNYESILKVLRKNFDRIIIDGVPVNGLSDSLIMASHVDRVILVCSCNHTNIDELNEAKKALEKVDANIAGVVVNRTPQTKRGKYSSYYE
;
A
#
# COMPACT_ATOMS: atom_id res chain seq x y z
N SER A 1 5.44 -3.88 -3.34
CA SER A 1 5.41 -5.35 -3.53
C SER A 1 6.62 -6.04 -2.87
N ASN A 2 7.89 -5.62 -3.14
CA ASN A 2 9.09 -6.32 -2.61
C ASN A 2 9.14 -6.35 -1.08
N LEU A 3 8.76 -5.26 -0.41
CA LEU A 3 8.68 -5.19 1.05
C LEU A 3 7.73 -6.26 1.62
N ALA A 4 6.56 -6.42 1.00
CA ALA A 4 5.59 -7.42 1.43
C ALA A 4 6.11 -8.85 1.23
N ALA A 5 6.80 -9.11 0.11
CA ALA A 5 7.45 -10.41 -0.12
C ALA A 5 8.52 -10.71 0.92
N ALA A 6 9.31 -9.70 1.32
CA ALA A 6 10.33 -9.86 2.36
C ALA A 6 9.70 -10.25 3.72
N PHE A 7 8.62 -9.60 4.13
CA PHE A 7 7.91 -9.99 5.36
C PHE A 7 7.27 -11.39 5.26
N ALA A 8 6.67 -11.73 4.12
CA ALA A 8 6.09 -13.06 3.93
C ALA A 8 7.16 -14.18 4.02
N GLN A 9 8.39 -13.92 3.56
CA GLN A 9 9.51 -14.85 3.67
C GLN A 9 9.98 -15.07 5.11
N THR A 10 9.72 -14.14 6.04
CA THR A 10 10.00 -14.36 7.47
C THR A 10 8.93 -15.18 8.18
N GLY A 11 7.89 -15.63 7.46
CA GLY A 11 6.80 -16.45 7.99
C GLY A 11 5.54 -15.66 8.37
N GLU A 12 5.55 -14.32 8.28
CA GLU A 12 4.37 -13.51 8.55
C GLU A 12 3.28 -13.73 7.47
N SER A 13 2.02 -13.75 7.89
CA SER A 13 0.87 -13.68 6.97
C SER A 13 0.67 -12.24 6.53
N VAL A 14 0.99 -11.95 5.26
CA VAL A 14 1.04 -10.59 4.72
C VAL A 14 -0.04 -10.37 3.68
N LEU A 15 -0.79 -9.26 3.80
CA LEU A 15 -1.76 -8.80 2.82
C LEU A 15 -1.27 -7.51 2.15
N ILE A 16 -1.26 -7.49 0.81
CA ILE A 16 -1.15 -6.25 0.05
C ILE A 16 -2.54 -5.81 -0.40
N ILE A 17 -2.86 -4.55 -0.20
CA ILE A 17 -4.07 -3.91 -0.74
C ILE A 17 -3.64 -2.88 -1.78
N ASP A 18 -4.16 -2.99 -3.01
CA ASP A 18 -4.01 -1.98 -4.05
C ASP A 18 -4.95 -0.81 -3.76
N GLY A 19 -4.44 0.19 -3.04
CA GLY A 19 -5.15 1.39 -2.62
C GLY A 19 -5.20 2.48 -3.70
N ASP A 20 -4.46 2.32 -4.80
CA ASP A 20 -4.61 3.20 -5.96
C ASP A 20 -5.84 2.80 -6.77
N LEU A 21 -7.00 3.31 -6.35
CA LEU A 21 -8.30 3.05 -6.99
C LEU A 21 -8.40 3.66 -8.40
N ARG A 22 -7.43 4.47 -8.82
CA ARG A 22 -7.41 5.15 -10.13
C ARG A 22 -6.58 4.38 -11.15
N LEU A 23 -5.32 4.10 -10.82
CA LEU A 23 -4.32 3.55 -11.73
C LEU A 23 -3.61 2.30 -11.20
N GLY A 24 -4.09 1.72 -10.09
CA GLY A 24 -3.48 0.57 -9.43
C GLY A 24 -3.13 -0.58 -10.38
N ARG A 25 -1.97 -1.18 -10.16
CA ARG A 25 -1.38 -2.19 -11.05
C ARG A 25 -0.90 -3.44 -10.32
N ILE A 26 -1.23 -3.62 -9.05
CA ILE A 26 -0.81 -4.78 -8.26
C ILE A 26 -1.28 -6.09 -8.90
N ASN A 27 -2.47 -6.08 -9.51
CA ASN A 27 -2.97 -7.22 -10.27
C ASN A 27 -2.02 -7.67 -11.39
N LYS A 28 -1.38 -6.74 -12.10
CA LYS A 28 -0.43 -7.04 -13.18
C LYS A 28 0.88 -7.61 -12.62
N ILE A 29 1.36 -7.08 -11.48
CA ILE A 29 2.61 -7.53 -10.84
C ILE A 29 2.50 -9.00 -10.43
N PHE A 30 1.35 -9.40 -9.88
CA PHE A 30 1.13 -10.78 -9.41
C PHE A 30 0.37 -11.67 -10.40
N ASN A 31 0.02 -11.16 -11.59
CA ASN A 31 -0.77 -11.85 -12.62
C ASN A 31 -2.10 -12.40 -12.05
N LEU A 32 -2.88 -11.51 -11.42
CA LEU A 32 -4.15 -11.81 -10.78
C LEU A 32 -5.32 -11.13 -11.50
N SER A 33 -6.53 -11.71 -11.40
CA SER A 33 -7.76 -11.05 -11.86
C SER A 33 -7.99 -9.75 -11.11
N ASN A 34 -8.61 -8.76 -11.79
CA ASN A 34 -8.99 -7.47 -11.23
C ASN A 34 -10.52 -7.24 -11.25
N GLU A 35 -11.32 -8.27 -11.47
CA GLU A 35 -12.79 -8.16 -11.54
C GLU A 35 -13.41 -7.81 -10.18
N LYS A 36 -12.94 -8.47 -9.13
CA LYS A 36 -13.31 -8.18 -7.73
C LYS A 36 -12.06 -7.75 -6.97
N GLY A 37 -12.12 -6.58 -6.37
CA GLY A 37 -11.01 -6.00 -5.63
C GLY A 37 -11.44 -4.99 -4.59
N PHE A 38 -10.53 -4.13 -4.18
CA PHE A 38 -10.71 -3.23 -3.05
C PHE A 38 -11.86 -2.23 -3.28
N SER A 39 -12.00 -1.65 -4.47
CA SER A 39 -13.12 -0.75 -4.80
C SER A 39 -14.48 -1.46 -4.66
N ASN A 40 -14.57 -2.70 -5.11
CA ASN A 40 -15.80 -3.49 -4.99
C ASN A 40 -16.11 -3.85 -3.54
N LEU A 41 -15.07 -4.13 -2.75
CA LEU A 41 -15.19 -4.40 -1.32
C LEU A 41 -15.72 -3.19 -0.54
N LEU A 42 -15.26 -1.97 -0.90
CA LEU A 42 -15.66 -0.72 -0.25
C LEU A 42 -17.14 -0.34 -0.47
N ILE A 43 -17.75 -0.79 -1.58
CA ILE A 43 -19.17 -0.52 -1.91
C ILE A 43 -20.11 -1.66 -1.52
N CYS A 44 -19.60 -2.72 -0.91
CA CYS A 44 -20.43 -3.86 -0.49
C CYS A 44 -21.15 -3.50 0.80
N ASP A 45 -22.49 -3.51 0.75
CA ASP A 45 -23.36 -3.22 1.91
C ASP A 45 -23.88 -4.50 2.60
N ASP A 46 -23.69 -5.66 1.97
CA ASP A 46 -24.11 -6.96 2.48
C ASP A 46 -23.04 -7.60 3.37
N GLU A 47 -23.36 -8.79 3.93
CA GLU A 47 -22.39 -9.61 4.65
C GLU A 47 -21.22 -9.98 3.73
N ILE A 48 -20.01 -9.46 4.07
CA ILE A 48 -18.84 -9.53 3.21
C ILE A 48 -18.19 -10.90 3.30
N ASP A 49 -18.21 -11.65 2.20
CA ASP A 49 -17.35 -12.81 2.02
C ASP A 49 -15.96 -12.39 1.50
N PHE A 50 -15.04 -12.14 2.41
CA PHE A 50 -13.67 -11.72 2.09
C PHE A 50 -12.91 -12.70 1.18
N SER A 51 -13.29 -13.99 1.15
CA SER A 51 -12.62 -14.99 0.33
C SER A 51 -12.69 -14.70 -1.18
N GLN A 52 -13.69 -13.93 -1.61
CA GLN A 52 -13.87 -13.52 -3.00
C GLN A 52 -12.91 -12.40 -3.43
N TYR A 53 -12.34 -11.67 -2.48
CA TYR A 53 -11.49 -10.50 -2.72
C TYR A 53 -10.02 -10.78 -2.43
N ILE A 54 -9.73 -11.62 -1.44
CA ILE A 54 -8.38 -11.99 -1.03
C ILE A 54 -7.84 -13.09 -1.95
N LYS A 55 -6.80 -12.77 -2.69
CA LYS A 55 -6.18 -13.67 -3.68
C LYS A 55 -4.83 -14.18 -3.16
N LYS A 56 -4.61 -15.49 -3.27
CA LYS A 56 -3.30 -16.07 -3.00
C LYS A 56 -2.32 -15.73 -4.12
N THR A 57 -1.07 -15.47 -3.76
CA THR A 57 0.02 -15.31 -4.73
C THR A 57 0.84 -16.60 -4.85
N LYS A 58 1.84 -16.60 -5.75
CA LYS A 58 2.84 -17.69 -5.83
C LYS A 58 3.85 -17.65 -4.67
N ILE A 59 3.89 -16.57 -3.90
CA ILE A 59 4.75 -16.42 -2.74
C ILE A 59 3.97 -16.92 -1.52
N GLN A 60 4.56 -17.85 -0.79
CA GLN A 60 3.96 -18.38 0.42
C GLN A 60 3.68 -17.25 1.43
N ASN A 61 2.56 -17.32 2.15
CA ASN A 61 2.09 -16.34 3.14
C ASN A 61 1.81 -14.92 2.59
N LEU A 62 1.85 -14.71 1.26
CA LEU A 62 1.55 -13.44 0.64
C LEU A 62 0.20 -13.47 -0.09
N TYR A 63 -0.67 -12.58 0.31
CA TYR A 63 -2.02 -12.40 -0.22
C TYR A 63 -2.20 -11.01 -0.80
N VAL A 64 -3.16 -10.86 -1.70
CA VAL A 64 -3.42 -9.60 -2.41
C VAL A 64 -4.92 -9.34 -2.51
N ILE A 65 -5.32 -8.11 -2.21
CA ILE A 65 -6.57 -7.52 -2.68
C ILE A 65 -6.19 -6.55 -3.81
N THR A 66 -6.57 -6.88 -5.04
CA THR A 66 -6.34 -6.03 -6.20
C THR A 66 -7.25 -4.81 -6.16
N ARG A 67 -7.01 -3.78 -6.99
CA ARG A 67 -7.82 -2.55 -7.02
C ARG A 67 -9.32 -2.82 -7.22
N GLY A 68 -9.66 -3.73 -8.15
CA GLY A 68 -11.03 -3.93 -8.62
C GLY A 68 -11.39 -3.01 -9.79
N SER A 69 -12.69 -2.75 -9.97
CA SER A 69 -13.18 -1.78 -10.95
C SER A 69 -12.81 -0.35 -10.58
N VAL A 70 -12.70 0.54 -11.57
CA VAL A 70 -12.42 1.97 -11.31
C VAL A 70 -13.71 2.64 -10.85
N PRO A 71 -13.78 3.14 -9.61
CA PRO A 71 -14.96 3.84 -9.13
C PRO A 71 -14.98 5.29 -9.64
N PRO A 72 -16.16 5.93 -9.76
CA PRO A 72 -16.25 7.32 -10.14
C PRO A 72 -15.73 8.30 -9.09
N ASN A 73 -15.80 7.93 -7.80
CA ASN A 73 -15.50 8.78 -6.65
C ASN A 73 -14.61 8.06 -5.62
N PRO A 74 -13.32 7.81 -5.92
CA PRO A 74 -12.42 7.05 -5.05
C PRO A 74 -12.30 7.61 -3.62
N SER A 75 -12.13 8.93 -3.48
CA SER A 75 -11.95 9.59 -2.19
C SER A 75 -13.15 9.42 -1.25
N GLU A 76 -14.38 9.46 -1.80
CA GLU A 76 -15.60 9.26 -1.02
C GLU A 76 -15.68 7.83 -0.48
N LEU A 77 -15.33 6.85 -1.32
CA LEU A 77 -15.30 5.44 -0.90
C LEU A 77 -14.29 5.20 0.22
N LEU A 78 -13.10 5.80 0.11
CA LEU A 78 -12.07 5.69 1.15
C LEU A 78 -12.47 6.41 2.45
N ASN A 79 -13.31 7.44 2.37
CA ASN A 79 -13.80 8.17 3.55
C ASN A 79 -15.08 7.54 4.15
N SER A 80 -15.52 6.39 3.66
CA SER A 80 -16.69 5.70 4.18
C SER A 80 -16.38 4.90 5.45
N SER A 81 -17.43 4.64 6.27
CA SER A 81 -17.33 3.74 7.44
C SER A 81 -16.94 2.31 7.06
N ASN A 82 -17.23 1.89 5.83
CA ASN A 82 -16.87 0.57 5.32
C ASN A 82 -15.35 0.37 5.28
N TYR A 83 -14.58 1.41 4.92
CA TYR A 83 -13.12 1.33 4.88
C TYR A 83 -12.54 0.94 6.26
N GLU A 84 -12.96 1.65 7.31
CA GLU A 84 -12.49 1.35 8.67
C GLU A 84 -12.94 -0.05 9.13
N SER A 85 -14.17 -0.43 8.84
CA SER A 85 -14.74 -1.74 9.20
C SER A 85 -14.00 -2.88 8.52
N ILE A 86 -13.67 -2.73 7.23
CA ILE A 86 -12.88 -3.68 6.45
C ILE A 86 -11.49 -3.84 7.07
N LEU A 87 -10.80 -2.73 7.35
CA LEU A 87 -9.47 -2.80 7.98
C LEU A 87 -9.50 -3.49 9.33
N LYS A 88 -10.52 -3.25 10.17
CA LYS A 88 -10.70 -3.93 11.46
C LYS A 88 -10.81 -5.45 11.33
N VAL A 89 -11.50 -5.92 10.31
CA VAL A 89 -11.62 -7.37 10.04
C VAL A 89 -10.30 -7.93 9.51
N LEU A 90 -9.67 -7.26 8.56
CA LEU A 90 -8.41 -7.71 7.95
C LEU A 90 -7.27 -7.77 8.97
N ARG A 91 -7.19 -6.81 9.90
CA ARG A 91 -6.19 -6.79 11.00
C ARG A 91 -6.26 -8.00 11.93
N LYS A 92 -7.41 -8.69 12.02
CA LYS A 92 -7.55 -9.91 12.83
C LYS A 92 -7.01 -11.16 12.13
N ASN A 93 -6.83 -11.10 10.81
CA ASN A 93 -6.54 -12.25 9.96
C ASN A 93 -5.11 -12.22 9.38
N PHE A 94 -4.44 -11.07 9.44
CA PHE A 94 -3.10 -10.91 8.88
C PHE A 94 -2.17 -10.26 9.90
N ASP A 95 -0.94 -10.76 9.98
CA ASP A 95 0.10 -10.19 10.84
C ASP A 95 0.53 -8.82 10.33
N ARG A 96 0.46 -8.61 9.01
CA ARG A 96 0.84 -7.36 8.35
C ARG A 96 -0.04 -7.04 7.15
N ILE A 97 -0.47 -5.78 7.08
CA ILE A 97 -1.21 -5.25 5.94
C ILE A 97 -0.40 -4.10 5.34
N ILE A 98 -0.14 -4.17 4.04
CA ILE A 98 0.55 -3.11 3.29
C ILE A 98 -0.41 -2.54 2.25
N ILE A 99 -0.72 -1.26 2.37
CA ILE A 99 -1.57 -0.55 1.43
C ILE A 99 -0.68 0.23 0.47
N ASP A 100 -0.79 -0.06 -0.81
CA ASP A 100 -0.08 0.66 -1.88
C ASP A 100 -0.94 1.85 -2.30
N GLY A 101 -0.55 3.06 -1.89
CA GLY A 101 -1.32 4.29 -2.09
C GLY A 101 -0.90 5.05 -3.34
N VAL A 102 -1.63 6.16 -3.60
CA VAL A 102 -1.32 7.12 -4.66
C VAL A 102 -0.29 8.17 -4.16
N PRO A 103 0.30 8.98 -5.06
CA PRO A 103 1.12 10.12 -4.64
C PRO A 103 0.39 11.04 -3.66
N VAL A 104 1.06 11.43 -2.59
CA VAL A 104 0.48 12.29 -1.52
C VAL A 104 0.17 13.69 -2.05
N ASN A 105 1.06 14.23 -2.90
CA ASN A 105 0.87 15.56 -3.47
C ASN A 105 -0.20 15.53 -4.55
N GLY A 106 -1.27 16.30 -4.35
CA GLY A 106 -2.35 16.50 -5.32
C GLY A 106 -3.56 15.57 -5.19
N LEU A 107 -3.54 14.55 -4.33
CA LEU A 107 -4.66 13.64 -4.12
C LEU A 107 -4.94 13.42 -2.63
N SER A 108 -6.22 13.50 -2.24
CA SER A 108 -6.66 13.26 -0.86
C SER A 108 -6.66 11.77 -0.48
N ASP A 109 -6.70 10.88 -1.46
CA ASP A 109 -6.84 9.44 -1.25
C ASP A 109 -5.78 8.89 -0.29
N SER A 110 -4.50 9.23 -0.50
CA SER A 110 -3.41 8.81 0.38
C SER A 110 -3.48 9.42 1.78
N LEU A 111 -3.98 10.64 1.92
CA LEU A 111 -4.17 11.28 3.22
C LEU A 111 -5.28 10.59 4.03
N ILE A 112 -6.39 10.24 3.37
CA ILE A 112 -7.47 9.49 3.99
C ILE A 112 -6.96 8.11 4.44
N MET A 113 -6.24 7.39 3.57
CA MET A 113 -5.66 6.10 3.94
C MET A 113 -4.66 6.23 5.09
N ALA A 114 -3.84 7.28 5.09
CA ALA A 114 -2.80 7.51 6.09
C ALA A 114 -3.36 7.71 7.51
N SER A 115 -4.56 8.29 7.65
CA SER A 115 -5.20 8.47 8.97
C SER A 115 -5.73 7.16 9.59
N HIS A 116 -5.80 6.06 8.82
CA HIS A 116 -6.33 4.78 9.27
C HIS A 116 -5.26 3.68 9.39
N VAL A 117 -3.99 4.00 9.17
CA VAL A 117 -2.89 3.03 9.26
C VAL A 117 -1.96 3.33 10.44
N ASP A 118 -1.27 2.30 10.93
CA ASP A 118 -0.38 2.45 12.09
C ASP A 118 0.90 3.20 11.73
N ARG A 119 1.37 3.06 10.48
CA ARG A 119 2.63 3.67 9.99
C ARG A 119 2.52 4.01 8.50
N VAL A 120 3.14 5.13 8.14
CA VAL A 120 3.31 5.56 6.75
C VAL A 120 4.78 5.52 6.38
N ILE A 121 5.08 4.96 5.21
CA ILE A 121 6.41 5.03 4.60
C ILE A 121 6.28 5.92 3.35
N LEU A 122 6.98 7.05 3.34
CA LEU A 122 7.10 7.89 2.16
C LEU A 122 8.12 7.29 1.20
N VAL A 123 7.73 7.16 -0.08
CA VAL A 123 8.64 6.69 -1.13
C VAL A 123 8.92 7.83 -2.08
N CYS A 124 10.18 8.22 -2.19
CA CYS A 124 10.65 9.20 -3.17
C CYS A 124 11.59 8.56 -4.20
N SER A 125 11.69 9.17 -5.37
CA SER A 125 12.60 8.73 -6.44
C SER A 125 13.85 9.60 -6.48
N CYS A 126 15.03 8.96 -6.40
CA CYS A 126 16.30 9.67 -6.58
C CYS A 126 16.31 10.41 -7.92
N ASN A 127 16.77 11.65 -7.93
CA ASN A 127 16.84 12.55 -9.09
C ASN A 127 15.50 12.92 -9.76
N HIS A 128 14.35 12.56 -9.15
CA HIS A 128 13.02 12.92 -9.67
C HIS A 128 12.18 13.67 -8.64
N THR A 129 12.26 13.29 -7.37
CA THR A 129 11.55 13.98 -6.29
C THR A 129 12.47 15.06 -5.72
N ASN A 130 12.04 16.31 -5.73
CA ASN A 130 12.79 17.38 -5.09
C ASN A 130 12.48 17.47 -3.57
N ILE A 131 13.31 18.20 -2.85
CA ILE A 131 13.17 18.30 -1.39
C ILE A 131 11.92 19.06 -0.96
N ASP A 132 11.47 20.01 -1.76
CA ASP A 132 10.27 20.80 -1.46
C ASP A 132 9.01 19.93 -1.58
N GLU A 133 8.90 19.13 -2.65
CA GLU A 133 7.81 18.15 -2.82
C GLU A 133 7.76 17.14 -1.66
N LEU A 134 8.92 16.66 -1.19
CA LEU A 134 8.99 15.75 -0.06
C LEU A 134 8.53 16.43 1.24
N ASN A 135 8.93 17.70 1.46
CA ASN A 135 8.51 18.48 2.61
C ASN A 135 7.01 18.79 2.57
N GLU A 136 6.44 19.08 1.39
CA GLU A 136 5.00 19.28 1.22
C GLU A 136 4.23 17.99 1.55
N ALA A 137 4.67 16.84 1.04
CA ALA A 137 4.06 15.56 1.35
C ALA A 137 4.11 15.26 2.85
N LYS A 138 5.26 15.50 3.49
CA LYS A 138 5.41 15.34 4.94
C LYS A 138 4.42 16.23 5.70
N LYS A 139 4.37 17.53 5.40
CA LYS A 139 3.42 18.46 6.04
C LYS A 139 1.96 18.08 5.82
N ALA A 140 1.62 17.56 4.63
CA ALA A 140 0.26 17.10 4.35
C ALA A 140 -0.12 15.88 5.21
N LEU A 141 0.79 14.93 5.39
CA LEU A 141 0.60 13.77 6.26
C LEU A 141 0.52 14.15 7.74
N GLU A 142 1.35 15.11 8.20
CA GLU A 142 1.30 15.63 9.57
C GLU A 142 -0.04 16.29 9.90
N LYS A 143 -0.69 16.95 8.93
CA LYS A 143 -2.02 17.57 9.12
C LYS A 143 -3.16 16.57 9.37
N VAL A 144 -2.97 15.31 9.01
CA VAL A 144 -3.93 14.23 9.25
C VAL A 144 -3.44 13.29 10.35
N ASP A 145 -2.49 13.74 11.19
CA ASP A 145 -1.91 13.00 12.31
C ASP A 145 -1.31 11.64 11.90
N ALA A 146 -0.84 11.52 10.64
CA ALA A 146 -0.27 10.29 10.13
C ALA A 146 1.10 10.02 10.78
N ASN A 147 1.30 8.77 11.23
CA ASN A 147 2.54 8.35 11.87
C ASN A 147 3.58 7.97 10.82
N ILE A 148 4.47 8.89 10.46
CA ILE A 148 5.51 8.68 9.45
C ILE A 148 6.65 7.86 10.04
N ALA A 149 6.82 6.63 9.60
CA ALA A 149 7.92 5.74 10.02
C ALA A 149 9.27 6.13 9.39
N GLY A 150 9.25 6.73 8.20
CA GLY A 150 10.44 7.14 7.49
C GLY A 150 10.25 7.35 6.00
N VAL A 151 11.37 7.57 5.33
CA VAL A 151 11.43 7.82 3.87
C VAL A 151 12.29 6.74 3.22
N VAL A 152 11.81 6.19 2.10
CA VAL A 152 12.57 5.26 1.26
C VAL A 152 12.92 5.96 -0.05
N VAL A 153 14.22 6.05 -0.34
CA VAL A 153 14.71 6.58 -1.61
C VAL A 153 14.84 5.44 -2.62
N ASN A 154 13.98 5.45 -3.61
CA ASN A 154 13.97 4.47 -4.71
C ASN A 154 14.76 4.98 -5.92
N ARG A 155 15.05 4.10 -6.89
CA ARG A 155 15.77 4.41 -8.14
C ARG A 155 17.15 5.03 -7.91
N THR A 156 17.78 4.70 -6.80
CA THR A 156 19.18 5.10 -6.57
C THR A 156 20.08 4.47 -7.62
N PRO A 157 21.04 5.23 -8.21
CA PRO A 157 22.03 4.66 -9.10
C PRO A 157 22.75 3.49 -8.41
N GLN A 158 22.88 2.36 -9.08
CA GLN A 158 23.74 1.30 -8.56
C GLN A 158 25.19 1.84 -8.57
N THR A 159 25.65 2.34 -7.44
CA THR A 159 27.08 2.51 -7.23
C THR A 159 27.72 1.14 -7.39
N LYS A 160 28.66 1.02 -8.37
CA LYS A 160 29.49 -0.18 -8.48
C LYS A 160 29.90 -0.55 -7.06
N ARG A 161 29.57 -1.78 -6.61
CA ARG A 161 29.98 -2.34 -5.32
C ARG A 161 31.47 -2.08 -5.13
N GLY A 162 31.82 -0.96 -4.52
CA GLY A 162 33.16 -0.51 -4.22
C GLY A 162 33.33 -0.48 -2.72
N LYS A 163 34.16 -1.41 -2.21
CA LYS A 163 34.92 -1.33 -0.95
C LYS A 163 34.26 -1.53 0.41
N TYR A 164 33.02 -1.99 0.54
CA TYR A 164 32.47 -2.32 1.87
C TYR A 164 32.30 -3.84 2.17
N SER A 165 32.75 -4.72 1.26
CA SER A 165 32.69 -6.17 1.50
C SER A 165 33.88 -6.71 2.34
N SER A 166 34.82 -5.87 2.76
CA SER A 166 36.02 -6.32 3.50
C SER A 166 35.93 -6.16 5.02
N TYR A 167 34.76 -5.87 5.58
CA TYR A 167 34.58 -5.75 7.03
C TYR A 167 33.79 -6.89 7.69
N TYR A 168 33.44 -7.95 6.92
CA TYR A 168 32.74 -9.14 7.43
C TYR A 168 33.38 -10.43 6.89
N GLU A 169 34.70 -10.57 7.03
CA GLU A 169 35.42 -11.84 7.06
C GLU A 169 36.02 -12.05 8.45
#